data_b1332f83c0e035e1ba872d54072d1fba
#
_entry.id   b1332f83c0e035e1ba872d54072d1fba
#
_cell.length_a   1.000
_cell.length_b   1.000
_cell.length_c   1.000
_cell.angle_alpha   90.00
_cell.angle_beta   90.00
_cell.angle_gamma   90.00
#
_symmetry.space_group_name_H-M   'P 1'
#
loop_
_entity.id
_entity.type
_entity.pdbx_description
1 polymer ?
#
loop_
_entity_poly.entity_id
_entity_poly.type
_entity_poly.pdbx_seq_one_letter_code
_entity_poly.pdbx_strand_id
1 'polypeptide(L)'
;MNPIHPSLAPLARAAKRKNWRELDSALAAALTNPAWLRPEHRVGDPAAYMRHVLYVDPDGDFVITAITWLPGQTSPIHGHLVWCAYGVAEGSLTEDQFTPDLETRKSVTYRSGELAERDFEHTIVHRVSNRGAAPLVSLHLYGVAAARLTTGINRLFKGPSP
;
A
#
# COMPACT_ATOMS: atom_id res chain seq x y z
N MET A 1 -8.87 -12.78 -16.14
CA MET A 1 -7.88 -12.25 -15.18
C MET A 1 -6.49 -12.42 -15.76
N ASN A 2 -5.68 -11.38 -15.74
CA ASN A 2 -4.28 -11.53 -16.18
C ASN A 2 -3.51 -12.44 -15.22
N PRO A 3 -2.62 -13.30 -15.71
CA PRO A 3 -1.78 -14.12 -14.85
C PRO A 3 -0.92 -13.21 -13.96
N ILE A 4 -0.68 -13.65 -12.72
CA ILE A 4 0.21 -12.92 -11.80
C ILE A 4 1.61 -12.79 -12.41
N HIS A 5 2.23 -11.62 -12.26
CA HIS A 5 3.62 -11.45 -12.65
C HIS A 5 4.52 -12.40 -11.85
N PRO A 6 5.47 -13.14 -12.46
CA PRO A 6 6.28 -14.15 -11.76
C PRO A 6 6.97 -13.63 -10.49
N SER A 7 7.46 -12.39 -10.49
CA SER A 7 8.11 -11.77 -9.32
C SER A 7 7.17 -11.50 -8.15
N LEU A 8 5.86 -11.48 -8.37
CA LEU A 8 4.84 -11.33 -7.31
C LEU A 8 4.28 -12.68 -6.83
N ALA A 9 4.59 -13.79 -7.51
CA ALA A 9 4.06 -15.09 -7.13
C ALA A 9 4.49 -15.58 -5.72
N PRO A 10 5.74 -15.35 -5.25
CA PRO A 10 6.11 -15.65 -3.86
C PRO A 10 5.29 -14.85 -2.86
N LEU A 11 5.06 -13.57 -3.14
CA LEU A 11 4.27 -12.67 -2.30
C LEU A 11 2.81 -13.14 -2.19
N ALA A 12 2.19 -13.50 -3.31
CA ALA A 12 0.83 -14.04 -3.32
C ALA A 12 0.71 -15.37 -2.55
N ARG A 13 1.70 -16.27 -2.67
CA ARG A 13 1.70 -17.52 -1.90
C ARG A 13 1.82 -17.29 -0.39
N ALA A 14 2.66 -16.36 0.03
CA ALA A 14 2.81 -16.01 1.44
C ALA A 14 1.53 -15.37 2.00
N ALA A 15 0.92 -14.46 1.24
CA ALA A 15 -0.36 -13.83 1.59
C ALA A 15 -1.48 -14.88 1.73
N LYS A 16 -1.59 -15.82 0.79
CA LYS A 16 -2.58 -16.90 0.81
C LYS A 16 -2.48 -17.79 2.04
N ARG A 17 -1.26 -18.07 2.47
CA ARG A 17 -1.00 -18.89 3.67
C ARG A 17 -1.06 -18.09 4.97
N LYS A 18 -1.21 -16.75 4.89
CA LYS A 18 -1.06 -15.84 6.05
C LYS A 18 0.26 -16.05 6.80
N ASN A 19 1.31 -16.42 6.06
CA ASN A 19 2.65 -16.55 6.61
C ASN A 19 3.33 -15.17 6.56
N TRP A 20 3.15 -14.41 7.64
CA TRP A 20 3.58 -13.02 7.72
C TRP A 20 5.09 -12.83 7.59
N ARG A 21 5.88 -13.77 8.09
CA ARG A 21 7.35 -13.73 7.95
C ARG A 21 7.79 -13.93 6.49
N GLU A 22 7.18 -14.89 5.80
CA GLU A 22 7.45 -15.09 4.35
C GLU A 22 6.93 -13.91 3.53
N LEU A 23 5.79 -13.33 3.93
CA LEU A 23 5.20 -12.16 3.27
C LEU A 23 6.14 -10.97 3.31
N ASP A 24 6.78 -10.69 4.46
CA ASP A 24 7.77 -9.64 4.59
C ASP A 24 8.96 -9.83 3.66
N SER A 25 9.52 -11.03 3.67
CA SER A 25 10.67 -11.36 2.82
C SER A 25 10.33 -11.26 1.33
N ALA A 26 9.14 -11.73 0.95
CA ALA A 26 8.66 -11.66 -0.43
C ALA A 26 8.32 -10.23 -0.86
N LEU A 27 7.74 -9.42 0.04
CA LEU A 27 7.46 -8.02 -0.22
C LEU A 27 8.76 -7.22 -0.38
N ALA A 28 9.74 -7.41 0.52
CA ALA A 28 11.05 -6.79 0.41
C ALA A 28 11.74 -7.12 -0.92
N ALA A 29 11.70 -8.39 -1.35
CA ALA A 29 12.25 -8.82 -2.63
C ALA A 29 11.54 -8.16 -3.83
N ALA A 30 10.20 -8.05 -3.78
CA ALA A 30 9.41 -7.42 -4.82
C ALA A 30 9.65 -5.89 -4.91
N LEU A 31 10.01 -5.24 -3.80
CA LEU A 31 10.34 -3.81 -3.75
C LEU A 31 11.77 -3.53 -4.20
N THR A 32 12.73 -4.39 -3.80
CA THR A 32 14.15 -4.24 -4.16
C THR A 32 14.41 -4.51 -5.64
N ASN A 33 13.66 -5.45 -6.23
CA ASN A 33 13.72 -5.77 -7.67
C ASN A 33 12.31 -5.72 -8.26
N PRO A 34 11.78 -4.52 -8.58
CA PRO A 34 10.40 -4.34 -8.99
C PRO A 34 10.17 -4.71 -10.48
N ALA A 35 10.55 -5.92 -10.90
CA ALA A 35 10.35 -6.41 -12.27
C ALA A 35 8.87 -6.41 -12.72
N TRP A 36 7.93 -6.39 -11.77
CA TRP A 36 6.49 -6.23 -12.00
C TRP A 36 6.08 -4.81 -12.36
N LEU A 37 6.93 -3.80 -12.04
CA LEU A 37 6.62 -2.38 -12.23
C LEU A 37 6.81 -1.98 -13.70
N ARG A 38 5.70 -1.80 -14.39
CA ARG A 38 5.64 -1.42 -15.82
C ARG A 38 5.43 0.08 -15.99
N PRO A 39 5.66 0.64 -17.19
CA PRO A 39 5.40 2.06 -17.47
C PRO A 39 3.99 2.53 -17.09
N GLU A 40 2.96 1.72 -17.38
CA GLU A 40 1.57 2.04 -17.05
C GLU A 40 1.31 2.19 -15.56
N HIS A 41 2.09 1.51 -14.70
CA HIS A 41 1.98 1.62 -13.23
C HIS A 41 2.63 2.90 -12.68
N ARG A 42 3.26 3.71 -13.51
CA ARG A 42 3.83 5.03 -13.17
C ARG A 42 2.92 6.18 -13.60
N VAL A 43 1.84 5.86 -14.30
CA VAL A 43 0.85 6.85 -14.69
C VAL A 43 0.00 7.22 -13.48
N GLY A 44 0.00 8.50 -13.11
CA GLY A 44 -0.80 9.05 -12.03
C GLY A 44 -1.98 9.86 -12.57
N ASP A 45 -2.93 10.16 -11.70
CA ASP A 45 -4.07 11.05 -11.96
C ASP A 45 -3.88 12.34 -11.15
N PRO A 46 -3.92 13.54 -11.79
CA PRO A 46 -3.82 14.80 -11.05
C PRO A 46 -4.89 15.01 -9.97
N ALA A 47 -6.06 14.38 -10.12
CA ALA A 47 -7.17 14.54 -9.17
C ALA A 47 -7.00 13.72 -7.89
N ALA A 48 -6.33 12.56 -7.96
CA ALA A 48 -6.14 11.67 -6.82
C ALA A 48 -5.02 10.65 -7.08
N TYR A 49 -4.47 10.05 -6.03
CA TYR A 49 -3.55 8.92 -6.20
C TYR A 49 -4.25 7.77 -6.95
N MET A 50 -3.51 7.12 -7.85
CA MET A 50 -4.07 6.10 -8.73
C MET A 50 -3.70 4.69 -8.26
N ARG A 51 -4.70 3.82 -8.16
CA ARG A 51 -4.54 2.42 -7.78
C ARG A 51 -4.60 1.52 -9.01
N HIS A 52 -3.52 0.74 -9.23
CA HIS A 52 -3.42 -0.25 -10.31
C HIS A 52 -3.51 -1.65 -9.70
N VAL A 53 -4.54 -2.42 -10.04
CA VAL A 53 -4.69 -3.80 -9.57
C VAL A 53 -3.74 -4.70 -10.35
N LEU A 54 -2.78 -5.30 -9.64
CA LEU A 54 -1.77 -6.19 -10.21
C LEU A 54 -2.20 -7.66 -10.14
N TYR A 55 -2.89 -8.04 -9.07
CA TYR A 55 -3.37 -9.39 -8.86
C TYR A 55 -4.58 -9.42 -7.94
N VAL A 56 -5.51 -10.31 -8.28
CA VAL A 56 -6.68 -10.64 -7.45
C VAL A 56 -6.59 -12.12 -7.13
N ASP A 57 -6.59 -12.46 -5.84
CA ASP A 57 -6.67 -13.86 -5.41
C ASP A 57 -7.96 -14.50 -5.90
N PRO A 58 -7.92 -15.69 -6.57
CA PRO A 58 -9.10 -16.33 -7.11
C PRO A 58 -10.18 -16.66 -6.07
N ASP A 59 -9.80 -16.93 -4.83
CA ASP A 59 -10.72 -17.20 -3.74
C ASP A 59 -11.23 -15.91 -3.05
N GLY A 60 -10.70 -14.75 -3.47
CA GLY A 60 -11.13 -13.46 -2.96
C GLY A 60 -10.54 -13.08 -1.59
N ASP A 61 -9.46 -13.73 -1.15
CA ASP A 61 -8.88 -13.50 0.18
C ASP A 61 -8.06 -12.22 0.25
N PHE A 62 -7.45 -11.79 -0.88
CA PHE A 62 -6.63 -10.58 -0.93
C PHE A 62 -6.45 -10.04 -2.35
N VAL A 63 -5.96 -8.80 -2.42
CA VAL A 63 -5.53 -8.16 -3.67
C VAL A 63 -4.13 -7.58 -3.51
N ILE A 64 -3.37 -7.53 -4.62
CA ILE A 64 -2.09 -6.83 -4.73
C ILE A 64 -2.29 -5.64 -5.67
N THR A 65 -1.90 -4.44 -5.23
CA THR A 65 -2.03 -3.20 -6.01
C THR A 65 -0.73 -2.41 -6.01
N ALA A 66 -0.42 -1.76 -7.12
CA ALA A 66 0.48 -0.62 -7.12
C ALA A 66 -0.33 0.65 -6.91
N ILE A 67 0.21 1.61 -6.19
CA ILE A 67 -0.39 2.94 -6.04
C ILE A 67 0.61 3.98 -6.48
N THR A 68 0.20 4.81 -7.44
CA THR A 68 0.99 5.94 -7.93
C THR A 68 0.51 7.22 -7.28
N TRP A 69 1.45 7.96 -6.73
CA TRP A 69 1.23 9.23 -6.03
C TRP A 69 2.00 10.33 -6.74
N LEU A 70 1.32 11.31 -7.28
CA LEU A 70 1.95 12.51 -7.79
C LEU A 70 2.42 13.41 -6.62
N PRO A 71 3.37 14.35 -6.85
CA PRO A 71 3.82 15.28 -5.83
C PRO A 71 2.65 15.99 -5.13
N GLY A 72 2.69 16.05 -3.80
CA GLY A 72 1.66 16.67 -2.96
C GLY A 72 0.44 15.81 -2.68
N GLN A 73 0.26 14.66 -3.34
CA GLN A 73 -0.88 13.78 -3.06
C GLN A 73 -0.77 13.10 -1.70
N THR A 74 -1.91 12.98 -1.03
CA THR A 74 -2.03 12.39 0.30
C THR A 74 -3.31 11.57 0.43
N SER A 75 -3.29 10.53 1.25
CA SER A 75 -4.51 9.84 1.65
C SER A 75 -5.24 10.64 2.73
N PRO A 76 -6.55 10.40 2.94
CA PRO A 76 -7.20 10.77 4.19
C PRO A 76 -6.49 10.13 5.40
N ILE A 77 -6.75 10.65 6.61
CA ILE A 77 -6.41 9.94 7.84
C ILE A 77 -7.33 8.72 7.92
N HIS A 78 -6.75 7.53 8.02
CA HIS A 78 -7.52 6.29 8.03
C HIS A 78 -6.85 5.19 8.86
N GLY A 79 -7.65 4.23 9.29
CA GLY A 79 -7.21 2.94 9.79
C GLY A 79 -7.75 1.84 8.86
N HIS A 80 -7.20 0.65 8.95
CA HIS A 80 -7.62 -0.46 8.11
C HIS A 80 -8.74 -1.28 8.76
N LEU A 81 -9.70 -1.73 7.94
CA LEU A 81 -10.72 -2.71 8.30
C LEU A 81 -10.30 -4.14 7.96
N VAL A 82 -9.17 -4.27 7.27
CA VAL A 82 -8.58 -5.52 6.79
C VAL A 82 -7.08 -5.45 7.00
N TRP A 83 -6.39 -6.60 7.07
CA TRP A 83 -4.94 -6.58 7.15
C TRP A 83 -4.33 -5.89 5.92
N CYS A 84 -3.30 -5.11 6.15
CA CYS A 84 -2.58 -4.38 5.12
C CYS A 84 -1.07 -4.55 5.32
N ALA A 85 -0.35 -4.71 4.21
CA ALA A 85 1.09 -4.61 4.16
C ALA A 85 1.49 -3.81 2.92
N TYR A 86 2.50 -2.94 3.04
CA TYR A 86 2.97 -2.15 1.92
C TYR A 86 4.43 -1.73 2.06
N GLY A 87 4.97 -1.22 0.97
CA GLY A 87 6.28 -0.61 0.92
C GLY A 87 6.48 0.18 -0.35
N VAL A 88 7.64 0.79 -0.51
CA VAL A 88 7.96 1.71 -1.60
C VAL A 88 8.76 1.00 -2.67
N ALA A 89 8.23 0.93 -3.89
CA ALA A 89 8.93 0.38 -5.04
C ALA A 89 9.80 1.43 -5.74
N GLU A 90 9.33 2.70 -5.80
CA GLU A 90 10.03 3.80 -6.47
C GLU A 90 9.71 5.12 -5.77
N GLY A 91 10.73 5.93 -5.51
CA GLY A 91 10.61 7.23 -4.84
C GLY A 91 10.64 7.16 -3.31
N SER A 92 9.90 8.05 -2.65
CA SER A 92 9.80 8.09 -1.19
C SER A 92 8.39 8.47 -0.73
N LEU A 93 7.88 7.74 0.26
CA LEU A 93 6.54 7.89 0.84
C LEU A 93 6.67 8.27 2.31
N THR A 94 5.99 9.33 2.74
CA THR A 94 5.93 9.70 4.16
C THR A 94 4.64 9.18 4.78
N GLU A 95 4.77 8.49 5.91
CA GLU A 95 3.68 8.03 6.75
C GLU A 95 3.65 8.84 8.04
N ASP A 96 2.51 9.48 8.31
CA ASP A 96 2.19 10.05 9.61
C ASP A 96 1.25 9.10 10.34
N GLN A 97 1.62 8.64 11.53
CA GLN A 97 0.77 7.86 12.42
C GLN A 97 0.18 8.75 13.50
N PHE A 98 -1.05 8.45 13.88
CA PHE A 98 -1.84 9.28 14.80
C PHE A 98 -2.23 8.51 16.07
N THR A 99 -2.41 9.27 17.14
CA THR A 99 -3.07 8.83 18.38
C THR A 99 -4.59 8.71 18.16
N PRO A 100 -5.35 8.10 19.10
CA PRO A 100 -6.81 8.11 19.04
C PRO A 100 -7.42 9.51 18.96
N ASP A 101 -6.76 10.52 19.54
CA ASP A 101 -7.18 11.93 19.50
C ASP A 101 -6.70 12.67 18.25
N LEU A 102 -6.15 11.93 17.28
CA LEU A 102 -5.65 12.41 16.00
C LEU A 102 -4.45 13.39 16.09
N GLU A 103 -3.68 13.32 17.16
CA GLU A 103 -2.39 13.98 17.25
C GLU A 103 -1.32 13.14 16.55
N THR A 104 -0.38 13.78 15.88
CA THR A 104 0.71 13.06 15.20
C THR A 104 1.63 12.41 16.24
N ARG A 105 1.65 11.08 16.26
CA ARG A 105 2.50 10.27 17.14
C ARG A 105 3.89 10.04 16.55
N LYS A 106 3.96 9.81 15.22
CA LYS A 106 5.16 9.41 14.52
C LYS A 106 5.08 9.86 13.06
N SER A 107 6.18 10.29 12.49
CA SER A 107 6.31 10.56 11.06
C SER A 107 7.57 9.85 10.53
N VAL A 108 7.41 9.01 9.52
CA VAL A 108 8.49 8.23 8.93
C VAL A 108 8.44 8.36 7.42
N THR A 109 9.62 8.50 6.80
CA THR A 109 9.74 8.48 5.34
C THR A 109 10.43 7.19 4.92
N TYR A 110 9.72 6.38 4.15
CA TYR A 110 10.20 5.15 3.52
C TYR A 110 10.68 5.46 2.10
N ARG A 111 11.78 4.84 1.70
CA ARG A 111 12.39 4.97 0.37
C ARG A 111 12.24 3.68 -0.44
N SER A 112 12.59 3.76 -1.72
CA SER A 112 12.62 2.59 -2.61
C SER A 112 13.30 1.38 -1.97
N GLY A 113 12.62 0.24 -1.98
CA GLY A 113 13.05 -1.01 -1.35
C GLY A 113 12.65 -1.18 0.12
N GLU A 114 12.14 -0.12 0.78
CA GLU A 114 11.79 -0.17 2.20
C GLU A 114 10.33 -0.60 2.42
N LEU A 115 10.16 -1.41 3.46
CA LEU A 115 8.85 -1.83 3.98
C LEU A 115 8.33 -0.80 4.98
N ALA A 116 7.04 -0.48 4.88
CA ALA A 116 6.34 0.25 5.93
C ALA A 116 5.90 -0.70 7.07
N GLU A 117 5.49 -0.11 8.17
CA GLU A 117 4.92 -0.86 9.30
C GLU A 117 3.60 -1.55 8.85
N ARG A 118 3.48 -2.84 9.15
CA ARG A 118 2.33 -3.66 8.77
C ARG A 118 1.20 -3.51 9.76
N ASP A 119 -0.02 -3.48 9.26
CA ASP A 119 -1.21 -3.42 10.10
C ASP A 119 -2.02 -4.72 9.99
N PHE A 120 -1.55 -5.76 10.70
CA PHE A 120 -2.26 -7.04 10.77
C PHE A 120 -3.33 -7.08 11.86
N GLU A 121 -3.25 -6.17 12.83
CA GLU A 121 -4.15 -6.11 13.99
C GLU A 121 -5.15 -4.95 13.92
N HIS A 122 -5.15 -4.17 12.81
CA HIS A 122 -6.03 -3.03 12.60
C HIS A 122 -5.89 -1.92 13.65
N THR A 123 -4.67 -1.70 14.13
CA THR A 123 -4.37 -0.75 15.21
C THR A 123 -3.76 0.55 14.73
N ILE A 124 -3.27 0.58 13.50
CA ILE A 124 -2.59 1.76 12.94
C ILE A 124 -3.63 2.73 12.36
N VAL A 125 -3.61 3.96 12.87
CA VAL A 125 -4.30 5.11 12.27
C VAL A 125 -3.24 5.99 11.64
N HIS A 126 -3.31 6.19 10.32
CA HIS A 126 -2.27 6.88 9.59
C HIS A 126 -2.78 7.69 8.39
N ARG A 127 -1.88 8.48 7.85
CA ARG A 127 -1.97 9.16 6.57
C ARG A 127 -0.67 8.93 5.83
N VAL A 128 -0.74 8.60 4.55
CA VAL A 128 0.44 8.49 3.68
C VAL A 128 0.44 9.58 2.64
N SER A 129 1.62 10.10 2.30
CA SER A 129 1.74 11.26 1.41
C SER A 129 3.04 11.22 0.59
N ASN A 130 2.95 11.73 -0.64
CA ASN A 130 4.11 12.07 -1.44
C ASN A 130 4.52 13.51 -1.15
N ARG A 131 5.54 13.70 -0.32
CA ARG A 131 6.13 15.01 0.02
C ARG A 131 7.34 15.35 -0.85
N GLY A 132 7.67 14.48 -1.81
CA GLY A 132 8.76 14.68 -2.77
C GLY A 132 8.33 15.51 -3.98
N ALA A 133 9.32 15.81 -4.83
CA ALA A 133 9.13 16.58 -6.07
C ALA A 133 8.87 15.71 -7.30
N ALA A 134 8.94 14.37 -7.17
CA ALA A 134 8.72 13.41 -8.24
C ALA A 134 7.59 12.44 -7.90
N PRO A 135 6.93 11.82 -8.89
CA PRO A 135 6.01 10.72 -8.64
C PRO A 135 6.69 9.58 -7.88
N LEU A 136 5.93 8.86 -7.07
CA LEU A 136 6.36 7.63 -6.40
C LEU A 136 5.38 6.50 -6.68
N VAL A 137 5.87 5.26 -6.54
CA VAL A 137 5.03 4.05 -6.61
C VAL A 137 5.24 3.20 -5.36
N SER A 138 4.14 2.86 -4.70
CA SER A 138 4.10 1.93 -3.58
C SER A 138 3.36 0.65 -3.95
N LEU A 139 3.78 -0.48 -3.37
CA LEU A 139 3.16 -1.79 -3.53
C LEU A 139 2.37 -2.11 -2.27
N HIS A 140 1.08 -2.42 -2.41
CA HIS A 140 0.18 -2.68 -1.30
C HIS A 140 -0.51 -4.03 -1.44
N LEU A 141 -0.72 -4.69 -0.30
CA LEU A 141 -1.58 -5.88 -0.17
C LEU A 141 -2.70 -5.57 0.81
N TYR A 142 -3.91 -5.96 0.43
CA TYR A 142 -5.10 -5.81 1.28
C TYR A 142 -5.83 -7.15 1.38
N GLY A 143 -6.11 -7.58 2.60
CA GLY A 143 -6.88 -8.79 2.89
C GLY A 143 -8.37 -8.62 2.60
N VAL A 144 -8.72 -8.40 1.34
CA VAL A 144 -10.09 -8.09 0.91
C VAL A 144 -10.35 -8.61 -0.49
N ALA A 145 -11.60 -8.99 -0.77
CA ALA A 145 -12.04 -9.29 -2.13
C ALA A 145 -12.02 -8.03 -3.01
N ALA A 146 -11.67 -8.19 -4.30
CA ALA A 146 -11.52 -7.07 -5.24
C ALA A 146 -12.75 -6.16 -5.33
N ALA A 147 -13.96 -6.72 -5.22
CA ALA A 147 -15.21 -5.94 -5.24
C ALA A 147 -15.33 -4.94 -4.07
N ARG A 148 -14.58 -5.14 -2.99
CA ARG A 148 -14.59 -4.29 -1.79
C ARG A 148 -13.34 -3.41 -1.67
N LEU A 149 -12.45 -3.41 -2.67
CA LEU A 149 -11.18 -2.68 -2.63
C LEU A 149 -11.36 -1.17 -2.44
N THR A 150 -12.45 -0.57 -2.93
CA THR A 150 -12.71 0.86 -2.81
C THR A 150 -13.51 1.25 -1.57
N THR A 151 -14.29 0.35 -1.01
CA THR A 151 -15.26 0.67 0.06
C THR A 151 -15.04 -0.11 1.35
N GLY A 152 -14.26 -1.19 1.32
CA GLY A 152 -14.13 -2.14 2.43
C GLY A 152 -12.77 -2.23 3.08
N ILE A 153 -11.82 -1.38 2.72
CA ILE A 153 -10.45 -1.44 3.27
C ILE A 153 -10.19 -0.43 4.38
N ASN A 154 -10.83 0.73 4.35
CA ASN A 154 -10.48 1.85 5.23
C ASN A 154 -11.65 2.28 6.12
N ARG A 155 -11.32 2.57 7.38
CA ARG A 155 -12.11 3.40 8.28
C ARG A 155 -11.53 4.81 8.25
N LEU A 156 -12.32 5.79 7.83
CA LEU A 156 -11.88 7.18 7.72
C LEU A 156 -12.09 7.94 9.04
N PHE A 157 -11.15 8.84 9.34
CA PHE A 157 -11.21 9.73 10.48
C PHE A 157 -11.27 11.17 9.99
N LYS A 158 -12.12 11.99 10.61
CA LYS A 158 -12.17 13.43 10.35
C LYS A 158 -11.12 14.07 11.25
N GLY A 159 -9.97 14.37 10.70
CA GLY A 159 -8.98 15.23 11.35
C GLY A 159 -9.38 16.71 11.25
N PRO A 160 -8.71 17.59 11.98
CA PRO A 160 -8.86 19.03 11.76
C PRO A 160 -8.56 19.30 10.27
N SER A 161 -9.44 20.10 9.65
CA SER A 161 -9.18 20.63 8.30
C SER A 161 -7.84 21.38 8.31
N PRO A 162 -7.01 21.24 7.28
CA PRO A 162 -5.77 22.00 7.15
C PRO A 162 -6.05 23.49 7.11
#